data_70441f1205610daccc8051c195d7c028
#
_entry.id   70441f1205610daccc8051c195d7c028
#
_cell.length_a   1.000
_cell.length_b   1.000
_cell.length_c   1.000
_cell.angle_alpha   90.00
_cell.angle_beta   90.00
_cell.angle_gamma   90.00
#
_symmetry.space_group_name_H-M   'P 1'
#
loop_
_entity.id
_entity.type
_entity.pdbx_description
1 polymer ?
#
loop_
_entity_poly.entity_id
_entity_poly.type
_entity_poly.pdbx_seq_one_letter_code
_entity_poly.pdbx_strand_id
1 'polypeptide(L)'
;MIVVVDTNIIFSSLLSHKSNMAEILLGKIHQFVAPHFLFTEIFKHKEKILKFTRLTEDELLELLSLLLGNIQFISTSGISSSSLQKAFDLCRHIDLKDLPFVALSIEYDAMLWTGDNKLKTSLTQHNFTKFFNP
;
A
#
# COMPACT_ATOMS: atom_id res chain seq x y z
N MET A 1 -8.71 -6.60 12.16
CA MET A 1 -7.87 -5.39 12.13
C MET A 1 -7.73 -4.94 10.70
N ILE A 2 -7.89 -3.64 10.45
CA ILE A 2 -7.81 -3.07 9.10
C ILE A 2 -6.38 -2.57 8.85
N VAL A 3 -5.83 -2.96 7.71
CA VAL A 3 -4.47 -2.60 7.31
C VAL A 3 -4.51 -1.96 5.92
N VAL A 4 -3.97 -0.75 5.79
CA VAL A 4 -3.81 -0.08 4.49
C VAL A 4 -2.50 -0.55 3.87
N VAL A 5 -2.59 -1.09 2.66
CA VAL A 5 -1.43 -1.65 1.95
C VAL A 5 -0.84 -0.60 1.00
N ASP A 6 0.41 -0.24 1.22
CA ASP A 6 1.14 0.63 0.30
C ASP A 6 1.58 -0.16 -0.94
N THR A 7 1.70 0.52 -2.07
CA THR A 7 2.06 -0.08 -3.34
C THR A 7 3.38 -0.85 -3.29
N ASN A 8 4.36 -0.38 -2.53
CA ASN A 8 5.66 -1.06 -2.44
C ASN A 8 5.56 -2.47 -1.82
N ILE A 9 4.54 -2.74 -1.01
CA ILE A 9 4.30 -4.09 -0.49
C ILE A 9 3.89 -5.04 -1.62
N ILE A 10 3.06 -4.56 -2.54
CA ILE A 10 2.68 -5.32 -3.73
C ILE A 10 3.91 -5.57 -4.62
N PHE A 11 4.71 -4.53 -4.87
CA PHE A 11 5.94 -4.67 -5.67
C PHE A 11 6.89 -5.69 -5.05
N SER A 12 7.13 -5.61 -3.75
CA SER A 12 8.00 -6.57 -3.04
C SER A 12 7.45 -7.99 -3.15
N SER A 13 6.14 -8.17 -3.05
CA SER A 13 5.50 -9.48 -3.19
C SER A 13 5.69 -10.08 -4.58
N LEU A 14 5.74 -9.25 -5.62
CA LEU A 14 5.91 -9.67 -7.01
C LEU A 14 7.38 -9.88 -7.39
N LEU A 15 8.31 -9.19 -6.74
CA LEU A 15 9.72 -9.15 -7.13
C LEU A 15 10.64 -10.00 -6.24
N SER A 16 10.23 -10.30 -5.01
CA SER A 16 11.11 -11.00 -4.04
C SER A 16 10.60 -12.38 -3.67
N HIS A 17 11.43 -13.41 -3.87
CA HIS A 17 11.13 -14.77 -3.42
C HIS A 17 11.32 -14.98 -1.92
N LYS A 18 12.09 -14.11 -1.26
CA LYS A 18 12.44 -14.26 0.15
C LYS A 18 11.46 -13.55 1.07
N SER A 19 10.53 -12.80 0.48
CA SER A 19 9.54 -12.04 1.23
C SER A 19 8.34 -12.92 1.58
N ASN A 20 7.89 -12.84 2.81
CA ASN A 20 6.62 -13.47 3.25
C ASN A 20 5.42 -12.54 3.08
N MET A 21 5.60 -11.40 2.43
CA MET A 21 4.53 -10.41 2.26
C MET A 21 3.34 -10.94 1.50
N ALA A 22 3.60 -11.74 0.45
CA ALA A 22 2.53 -12.38 -0.32
C ALA A 22 1.69 -13.33 0.55
N GLU A 23 2.35 -14.11 1.40
CA GLU A 23 1.66 -15.03 2.32
C GLU A 23 0.77 -14.26 3.30
N ILE A 24 1.28 -13.16 3.84
CA ILE A 24 0.52 -12.31 4.77
C ILE A 24 -0.68 -11.70 4.05
N LEU A 25 -0.50 -11.18 2.83
CA LEU A 25 -1.58 -10.60 2.04
C LEU A 25 -2.66 -11.62 1.68
N LEU A 26 -2.27 -12.85 1.40
CA LEU A 26 -3.21 -13.93 1.05
C LEU A 26 -3.85 -14.56 2.29
N GLY A 27 -3.32 -14.27 3.47
CA GLY A 27 -3.90 -14.73 4.74
C GLY A 27 -5.20 -14.00 5.04
N LYS A 28 -6.04 -14.64 5.89
CA LYS A 28 -7.37 -14.12 6.24
C LYS A 28 -7.44 -13.56 7.66
N ILE A 29 -6.29 -13.26 8.26
CA ILE A 29 -6.21 -12.75 9.63
C ILE A 29 -6.58 -11.26 9.66
N HIS A 30 -6.17 -10.51 8.65
CA HIS A 30 -6.37 -9.07 8.57
C HIS A 30 -7.27 -8.70 7.38
N GLN A 31 -7.94 -7.56 7.50
CA GLN A 31 -8.67 -6.97 6.40
C GLN A 31 -7.77 -5.94 5.73
N PHE A 32 -7.36 -6.23 4.49
CA PHE A 32 -6.51 -5.33 3.72
C PHE A 32 -7.33 -4.39 2.86
N VAL A 33 -6.97 -3.12 2.88
CA VAL A 33 -7.62 -2.08 2.09
C VAL A 33 -6.55 -1.25 1.36
N ALA A 34 -6.92 -0.62 0.26
CA ALA A 34 -6.04 0.28 -0.46
C ALA A 34 -6.86 1.29 -1.27
N PRO A 35 -6.29 2.46 -1.57
CA PRO A 35 -6.95 3.39 -2.48
C PRO A 35 -6.79 2.93 -3.93
N HIS A 36 -7.68 3.39 -4.82
CA HIS A 36 -7.60 3.09 -6.26
C HIS A 36 -6.29 3.58 -6.90
N PHE A 37 -5.62 4.52 -6.29
CA PHE A 37 -4.31 5.02 -6.76
C PHE A 37 -3.26 3.91 -6.83
N LEU A 38 -3.41 2.83 -6.07
CA LEU A 38 -2.54 1.67 -6.15
C LEU A 38 -2.50 1.09 -7.57
N PHE A 39 -3.64 1.03 -8.26
CA PHE A 39 -3.70 0.59 -9.66
C PHE A 39 -2.89 1.49 -10.58
N THR A 40 -3.00 2.80 -10.39
CA THR A 40 -2.24 3.78 -11.17
C THR A 40 -0.74 3.54 -11.05
N GLU A 41 -0.26 3.29 -9.83
CA GLU A 41 1.15 3.02 -9.59
C GLU A 41 1.61 1.69 -10.18
N ILE A 42 0.80 0.63 -10.06
CA ILE A 42 1.12 -0.66 -10.68
C ILE A 42 1.22 -0.51 -12.20
N PHE A 43 0.26 0.14 -12.81
CA PHE A 43 0.25 0.33 -14.27
C PHE A 43 1.44 1.16 -14.72
N LYS A 44 1.77 2.21 -13.99
CA LYS A 44 2.91 3.08 -14.29
C LYS A 44 4.25 2.35 -14.24
N HIS A 45 4.40 1.37 -13.34
CA HIS A 45 5.64 0.64 -13.12
C HIS A 45 5.63 -0.78 -13.70
N LYS A 46 4.65 -1.14 -14.53
CA LYS A 46 4.50 -2.50 -15.07
C LYS A 46 5.72 -3.02 -15.81
N GLU A 47 6.37 -2.19 -16.62
CA GLU A 47 7.55 -2.59 -17.39
C GLU A 47 8.71 -2.94 -16.46
N LYS A 48 8.90 -2.18 -15.39
CA LYS A 48 9.93 -2.46 -14.39
C LYS A 48 9.65 -3.77 -13.66
N ILE A 49 8.39 -4.02 -13.32
CA ILE A 49 7.98 -5.26 -12.67
C ILE A 49 8.27 -6.44 -13.57
N LEU A 50 7.87 -6.37 -14.85
CA LEU A 50 8.11 -7.42 -15.83
C LEU A 50 9.60 -7.68 -16.05
N LYS A 51 10.43 -6.62 -16.00
CA LYS A 51 11.87 -6.73 -16.19
C LYS A 51 12.57 -7.43 -15.03
N PHE A 52 12.16 -7.16 -13.78
CA PHE A 52 12.87 -7.62 -12.59
C PHE A 52 12.23 -8.81 -11.89
N THR A 53 10.99 -9.17 -12.25
CA THR A 53 10.36 -10.35 -11.66
C THR A 53 11.04 -11.64 -12.15
N ARG A 54 11.05 -12.66 -11.30
CA ARG A 54 11.51 -14.00 -11.67
C ARG A 54 10.39 -14.88 -12.21
N LEU A 55 9.16 -14.38 -12.13
CA LEU A 55 7.99 -15.10 -12.64
C LEU A 55 7.84 -14.88 -14.13
N THR A 56 7.21 -15.83 -14.81
CA THR A 56 6.73 -15.60 -16.17
C THR A 56 5.61 -14.57 -16.13
N GLU A 57 5.29 -13.97 -17.27
CA GLU A 57 4.19 -13.00 -17.33
C GLU A 57 2.87 -13.60 -16.84
N ASP A 58 2.57 -14.83 -17.24
CA ASP A 58 1.34 -15.51 -16.80
C ASP A 58 1.34 -15.76 -15.30
N GLU A 59 2.45 -16.23 -14.75
CA GLU A 59 2.60 -16.43 -13.30
C GLU A 59 2.48 -15.11 -12.53
N LEU A 60 3.08 -14.04 -13.07
CA LEU A 60 3.01 -12.71 -12.46
C LEU A 60 1.57 -12.21 -12.40
N LEU A 61 0.84 -12.32 -13.51
CA LEU A 61 -0.56 -11.89 -13.59
C LEU A 61 -1.46 -12.71 -12.67
N GLU A 62 -1.21 -14.01 -12.57
CA GLU A 62 -1.96 -14.87 -11.65
C GLU A 62 -1.73 -14.47 -10.19
N LEU A 63 -0.47 -14.26 -9.79
CA LEU A 63 -0.15 -13.83 -8.43
C LEU A 63 -0.74 -12.45 -8.14
N LEU A 64 -0.58 -11.51 -9.06
CA LEU A 64 -1.14 -10.15 -8.91
C LEU A 64 -2.66 -10.21 -8.72
N SER A 65 -3.34 -11.01 -9.53
CA SER A 65 -4.80 -11.19 -9.42
C SER A 65 -5.20 -11.73 -8.04
N LEU A 66 -4.46 -12.69 -7.51
CA LEU A 66 -4.72 -13.25 -6.18
C LEU A 66 -4.50 -12.19 -5.09
N LEU A 67 -3.41 -11.43 -5.17
CA LEU A 67 -3.10 -10.40 -4.19
C LEU A 67 -4.15 -9.30 -4.19
N LEU A 68 -4.49 -8.77 -5.36
CA LEU A 68 -5.48 -7.70 -5.49
C LEU A 68 -6.88 -8.17 -5.12
N GLY A 69 -7.18 -9.45 -5.37
CA GLY A 69 -8.46 -10.05 -4.99
C GLY A 69 -8.67 -10.13 -3.49
N ASN A 70 -7.60 -10.04 -2.70
CA ASN A 70 -7.67 -10.05 -1.23
C ASN A 70 -7.61 -8.66 -0.62
N ILE A 71 -7.61 -7.61 -1.44
CA ILE A 71 -7.60 -6.22 -1.00
C ILE A 71 -8.93 -5.57 -1.37
N GLN A 72 -9.54 -4.87 -0.44
CA GLN A 72 -10.71 -4.04 -0.70
C GLN A 72 -10.25 -2.66 -1.14
N PHE A 73 -10.62 -2.26 -2.35
CA PHE A 73 -10.28 -0.94 -2.87
C PHE A 73 -11.35 0.07 -2.47
N ILE A 74 -10.89 1.23 -2.00
CA ILE A 74 -11.76 2.28 -1.47
C ILE A 74 -11.52 3.54 -2.28
N SER A 75 -12.64 4.13 -2.77
CA SER A 75 -12.60 5.39 -3.50
C SER A 75 -12.25 6.55 -2.59
N THR A 76 -11.47 7.51 -3.10
CA THR A 76 -11.16 8.75 -2.37
C THR A 76 -12.41 9.58 -2.07
N SER A 77 -13.48 9.41 -2.83
CA SER A 77 -14.76 10.07 -2.56
C SER A 77 -15.37 9.66 -1.22
N GLY A 78 -14.96 8.52 -0.66
CA GLY A 78 -15.39 8.05 0.66
C GLY A 78 -14.52 8.57 1.81
N ILE A 79 -13.50 9.38 1.53
CA ILE A 79 -12.61 9.93 2.55
C ILE A 79 -13.05 11.35 2.90
N SER A 80 -13.18 11.65 4.18
CA SER A 80 -13.60 12.97 4.65
C SER A 80 -12.57 14.05 4.32
N SER A 81 -13.04 15.30 4.21
CA SER A 81 -12.17 16.46 4.02
C SER A 81 -11.16 16.61 5.17
N SER A 82 -11.55 16.27 6.39
CA SER A 82 -10.69 16.31 7.56
C SER A 82 -9.53 15.33 7.43
N SER A 83 -9.79 14.09 7.02
CA SER A 83 -8.74 13.07 6.82
C SER A 83 -7.81 13.45 5.67
N LEU A 84 -8.34 13.98 4.58
CA LEU A 84 -7.54 14.45 3.44
C LEU A 84 -6.63 15.60 3.85
N GLN A 85 -7.13 16.57 4.63
CA GLN A 85 -6.32 17.70 5.08
C GLN A 85 -5.19 17.25 6.01
N LYS A 86 -5.49 16.36 6.96
CA LYS A 86 -4.47 15.80 7.86
C LYS A 86 -3.40 15.05 7.08
N ALA A 87 -3.81 14.23 6.10
CA ALA A 87 -2.88 13.50 5.25
C ALA A 87 -2.02 14.46 4.41
N PHE A 88 -2.61 15.52 3.87
CA PHE A 88 -1.89 16.54 3.12
C PHE A 88 -0.82 17.19 3.99
N ASP A 89 -1.17 17.60 5.21
CA ASP A 89 -0.23 18.23 6.13
C ASP A 89 0.95 17.32 6.48
N LEU A 90 0.71 16.00 6.57
CA LEU A 90 1.75 15.01 6.82
C LEU A 90 2.64 14.75 5.59
N CYS A 91 2.04 14.67 4.40
CA CYS A 91 2.73 14.21 3.18
C CYS A 91 3.35 15.33 2.34
N ARG A 92 2.94 16.58 2.53
CA ARG A 92 3.42 17.70 1.71
C ARG A 92 4.94 17.90 1.78
N HIS A 93 5.58 17.44 2.84
CA HIS A 93 7.02 17.54 3.05
C HIS A 93 7.79 16.28 2.60
N ILE A 94 7.09 15.25 2.13
CA ILE A 94 7.68 13.99 1.71
C ILE A 94 7.38 13.78 0.23
N ASP A 95 6.25 13.12 -0.05
CA ASP A 95 5.77 12.85 -1.40
C ASP A 95 4.24 12.81 -1.38
N LEU A 96 3.61 13.62 -2.23
CA LEU A 96 2.14 13.66 -2.32
C LEU A 96 1.53 12.36 -2.85
N LYS A 97 2.33 11.49 -3.45
CA LYS A 97 1.87 10.14 -3.87
C LYS A 97 1.45 9.29 -2.68
N ASP A 98 2.01 9.56 -1.50
CA ASP A 98 1.68 8.83 -0.29
C ASP A 98 0.35 9.28 0.33
N LEU A 99 -0.16 10.44 -0.09
CA LEU A 99 -1.35 11.05 0.50
C LEU A 99 -2.58 10.13 0.50
N PRO A 100 -2.95 9.46 -0.61
CA PRO A 100 -4.13 8.60 -0.61
C PRO A 100 -4.06 7.47 0.42
N PHE A 101 -2.87 6.90 0.62
CA PHE A 101 -2.66 5.80 1.56
C PHE A 101 -2.74 6.29 3.01
N VAL A 102 -2.09 7.40 3.31
CA VAL A 102 -2.12 8.01 4.64
C VAL A 102 -3.53 8.50 4.99
N ALA A 103 -4.22 9.12 4.03
CA ALA A 103 -5.59 9.58 4.22
C ALA A 103 -6.54 8.43 4.58
N LEU A 104 -6.39 7.30 3.88
CA LEU A 104 -7.19 6.11 4.13
C LEU A 104 -6.92 5.55 5.53
N SER A 105 -5.66 5.53 5.96
CA SER A 105 -5.26 5.10 7.29
C SER A 105 -5.90 5.98 8.38
N ILE A 106 -5.91 7.28 8.18
CA ILE A 106 -6.53 8.22 9.13
C ILE A 106 -8.05 8.02 9.17
N GLU A 107 -8.69 7.93 8.01
CA GLU A 107 -10.15 7.81 7.90
C GLU A 107 -10.70 6.57 8.61
N TYR A 108 -10.03 5.44 8.44
CA TYR A 108 -10.47 4.16 9.00
C TYR A 108 -9.78 3.80 10.31
N ASP A 109 -8.95 4.70 10.85
CA ASP A 109 -8.15 4.42 12.04
C ASP A 109 -7.38 3.10 11.87
N ALA A 110 -6.82 2.90 10.68
CA ALA A 110 -6.16 1.68 10.26
C ALA A 110 -4.65 1.80 10.31
N MET A 111 -3.97 0.66 10.43
CA MET A 111 -2.51 0.64 10.36
C MET A 111 -2.04 0.74 8.91
N LEU A 112 -0.94 1.45 8.69
CA LEU A 112 -0.30 1.56 7.38
C LEU A 112 0.80 0.52 7.26
N TRP A 113 0.73 -0.29 6.21
CA TRP A 113 1.78 -1.26 5.87
C TRP A 113 2.60 -0.73 4.70
N THR A 114 3.79 -0.28 5.01
CA THR A 114 4.73 0.25 4.02
C THR A 114 6.14 -0.25 4.29
N GLY A 115 6.91 -0.46 3.23
CA GLY A 115 8.33 -0.77 3.30
C GLY A 115 9.22 0.47 3.15
N ASP A 116 8.63 1.65 2.98
CA ASP A 116 9.38 2.89 2.78
C ASP A 116 9.83 3.48 4.13
N ASN A 117 11.11 3.31 4.44
CA ASN A 117 11.68 3.80 5.70
C ASN A 117 11.72 5.33 5.78
N LYS A 118 11.88 6.02 4.67
CA LYS A 118 11.81 7.50 4.63
C LYS A 118 10.43 7.98 5.04
N LEU A 119 9.40 7.35 4.48
CA LEU A 119 8.01 7.66 4.82
C LEU A 119 7.75 7.41 6.29
N LYS A 120 8.12 6.24 6.80
CA LYS A 120 7.94 5.90 8.22
C LYS A 120 8.61 6.91 9.15
N THR A 121 9.85 7.27 8.86
CA THR A 121 10.62 8.22 9.67
C THR A 121 9.95 9.58 9.69
N SER A 122 9.56 10.10 8.54
CA SER A 122 8.92 11.40 8.44
C SER A 122 7.55 11.43 9.11
N LEU A 123 6.73 10.40 8.89
CA LEU A 123 5.41 10.30 9.55
C LEU A 123 5.57 10.23 11.07
N THR A 124 6.54 9.46 11.56
CA THR A 124 6.79 9.34 13.00
C THR A 124 7.19 10.68 13.60
N GLN A 125 7.99 11.48 12.91
CA GLN A 125 8.39 12.82 13.35
C GLN A 125 7.20 13.77 13.48
N HIS A 126 6.10 13.49 12.78
CA HIS A 126 4.86 14.26 12.81
C HIS A 126 3.75 13.56 13.59
N ASN A 127 4.13 12.68 14.52
CA ASN A 127 3.22 11.99 15.44
C ASN A 127 2.29 10.95 14.80
N PHE A 128 2.57 10.50 13.60
CA PHE A 128 1.88 9.36 13.00
C PHE A 128 2.72 8.10 13.22
N THR A 129 2.19 7.18 14.02
CA THR A 129 2.92 5.96 14.43
C THR A 129 2.15 4.67 14.16
N LYS A 130 1.02 4.75 13.47
CA LYS A 130 0.15 3.60 13.22
C LYS A 130 0.66 2.75 12.06
N PHE A 131 1.72 1.99 12.30
CA PHE A 131 2.30 1.11 11.29
C PHE A 131 2.01 -0.35 11.59
N PHE A 132 1.73 -1.10 10.52
CA PHE A 132 1.63 -2.55 10.57
C PHE A 132 3.03 -3.16 10.40
N ASN A 133 3.47 -3.91 11.39
CA ASN A 133 4.78 -4.59 11.41
C ASN A 133 4.54 -6.08 11.62
N PRO A 134 4.27 -6.82 10.53
CA PRO A 134 4.01 -8.25 10.63
C PRO A 134 5.25 -9.07 11.02
#